data_5b5939b3029c89e7b25c7214464d9262
#
_entry.id   5b5939b3029c89e7b25c7214464d9262
#
_cell.length_a   1.000
_cell.length_b   1.000
_cell.length_c   1.000
_cell.angle_alpha   90.00
_cell.angle_beta   90.00
_cell.angle_gamma   90.00
#
_symmetry.space_group_name_H-M   'P 1'
#
loop_
_entity.id
_entity.type
_entity.pdbx_description
1 polymer ?
#
loop_
_entity_poly.entity_id
_entity_poly.type
_entity_poly.pdbx_seq_one_letter_code
_entity_poly.pdbx_strand_id
1 'polypeptide(L)'
;MFQKCFSFIIFFCGGNLFFMKIKEVIVVEGKDDTTAIKNAVNADTIETNGSAINMDTIEVIRKAQETRGVIVFTDPDFPGEKIRKTIAEQVTGCKHAFIPKEKAVAKSGRGLGVEHASPETIREALKDAQFMDEKAKEEITREDLLDAGLIAGEGAKDRREKLGKLLKIGYTNGKQLHKRLMMFQISVGDFAQAMNVIRQEEENA
;
A
#
# COMPACT_ATOMS: atom_id res chain seq x y z
N MET A 1 13.87 -15.43 12.75
CA MET A 1 14.81 -14.84 11.79
C MET A 1 14.32 -15.21 10.39
N PHE A 2 13.31 -14.50 9.86
CA PHE A 2 12.76 -14.75 8.53
C PHE A 2 13.40 -13.77 7.55
N GLN A 3 14.25 -14.31 6.72
CA GLN A 3 14.99 -13.59 5.68
C GLN A 3 14.01 -13.12 4.61
N LYS A 4 13.86 -11.79 4.48
CA LYS A 4 13.07 -11.16 3.42
C LYS A 4 13.74 -11.47 2.08
N CYS A 5 13.27 -12.52 1.39
CA CYS A 5 13.65 -12.77 0.00
C CYS A 5 12.93 -11.77 -0.90
N PHE A 6 13.53 -10.62 -1.12
CA PHE A 6 13.19 -9.75 -2.23
C PHE A 6 13.88 -10.31 -3.48
N SER A 7 13.14 -10.96 -4.36
CA SER A 7 13.66 -11.35 -5.68
C SER A 7 13.68 -10.15 -6.62
N PHE A 8 14.59 -9.21 -6.38
CA PHE A 8 14.92 -8.17 -7.35
C PHE A 8 16.05 -8.67 -8.24
N ILE A 9 15.76 -9.00 -9.48
CA ILE A 9 16.80 -9.26 -10.48
C ILE A 9 17.12 -7.94 -11.16
N ILE A 10 18.25 -7.34 -10.79
CA ILE A 10 18.83 -6.21 -11.52
C ILE A 10 19.76 -6.78 -12.59
N PHE A 11 19.36 -6.72 -13.86
CA PHE A 11 20.26 -7.03 -14.98
C PHE A 11 20.97 -5.75 -15.44
N PHE A 12 22.30 -5.73 -15.34
CA PHE A 12 23.16 -4.73 -15.95
C PHE A 12 23.61 -5.23 -17.33
N CYS A 13 23.11 -4.64 -18.40
CA CYS A 13 23.72 -4.74 -19.73
C CYS A 13 23.32 -3.54 -20.60
N GLY A 14 24.32 -2.73 -20.99
CA GLY A 14 24.34 -1.84 -22.14
C GLY A 14 23.15 -0.88 -22.37
N GLY A 15 23.19 0.34 -21.86
CA GLY A 15 22.62 1.52 -22.54
C GLY A 15 21.09 1.69 -22.59
N ASN A 16 20.25 0.83 -22.03
CA ASN A 16 18.79 0.95 -22.06
C ASN A 16 18.22 1.23 -20.67
N LEU A 17 17.17 2.08 -20.60
CA LEU A 17 16.38 2.37 -19.40
C LEU A 17 15.99 1.05 -18.71
N PHE A 18 16.53 0.83 -17.49
CA PHE A 18 16.26 -0.38 -16.73
C PHE A 18 14.82 -0.36 -16.20
N PHE A 19 13.95 -1.10 -16.84
CA PHE A 19 12.65 -1.41 -16.27
C PHE A 19 12.84 -2.44 -15.14
N MET A 20 12.51 -2.05 -13.91
CA MET A 20 12.43 -2.99 -12.79
C MET A 20 11.43 -4.10 -13.15
N LYS A 21 11.89 -5.35 -13.20
CA LYS A 21 11.00 -6.50 -13.47
C LYS A 21 10.38 -6.97 -12.16
N ILE A 22 9.06 -7.07 -12.13
CA ILE A 22 8.28 -7.59 -11.01
C ILE A 22 7.70 -8.94 -11.42
N LYS A 23 7.87 -9.94 -10.56
CA LYS A 23 7.36 -11.30 -10.79
C LYS A 23 5.86 -11.38 -10.53
N GLU A 24 5.42 -10.72 -9.47
CA GLU A 24 4.03 -10.67 -9.05
C GLU A 24 3.16 -10.00 -10.11
N VAL A 25 1.87 -10.36 -10.15
CA VAL A 25 0.87 -9.66 -10.94
C VAL A 25 0.35 -8.47 -10.12
N ILE A 26 0.26 -7.30 -10.73
CA ILE A 26 -0.22 -6.09 -10.06
C ILE A 26 -1.70 -5.91 -10.32
N VAL A 27 -2.52 -5.89 -9.26
CA VAL A 27 -3.96 -5.59 -9.37
C VAL A 27 -4.15 -4.10 -9.23
N VAL A 28 -4.79 -3.49 -10.22
CA VAL A 28 -5.08 -2.06 -10.34
C VAL A 28 -6.57 -1.81 -10.55
N GLU A 29 -7.01 -0.56 -10.47
CA GLU A 29 -8.41 -0.21 -10.65
C GLU A 29 -8.82 -0.21 -12.12
N GLY A 30 -8.01 0.40 -13.00
CA GLY A 30 -8.35 0.59 -14.38
C GLY A 30 -7.18 0.63 -15.37
N LYS A 31 -7.51 0.95 -16.62
CA LYS A 31 -6.59 0.95 -17.75
C LYS A 31 -5.52 2.03 -17.66
N ASP A 32 -5.84 3.18 -17.07
CA ASP A 32 -4.91 4.29 -16.95
C ASP A 32 -3.82 3.94 -15.93
N ASP A 33 -4.18 3.25 -14.83
CA ASP A 33 -3.22 2.69 -13.88
C ASP A 33 -2.32 1.64 -14.54
N THR A 34 -2.91 0.73 -15.34
CA THR A 34 -2.14 -0.25 -16.13
C THR A 34 -1.09 0.44 -16.99
N THR A 35 -1.45 1.56 -17.62
CA THR A 35 -0.52 2.34 -18.44
C THR A 35 0.59 2.96 -17.60
N ALA A 36 0.25 3.55 -16.45
CA ALA A 36 1.22 4.12 -15.52
C ALA A 36 2.19 3.06 -14.97
N ILE A 37 1.68 1.88 -14.59
CA ILE A 37 2.50 0.75 -14.14
C ILE A 37 3.48 0.31 -15.24
N LYS A 38 3.02 0.10 -16.46
CA LYS A 38 3.87 -0.33 -17.59
C LYS A 38 4.94 0.69 -17.97
N ASN A 39 4.68 1.98 -17.73
CA ASN A 39 5.67 3.05 -17.89
C ASN A 39 6.73 3.06 -16.78
N ALA A 40 6.40 2.54 -15.59
CA ALA A 40 7.29 2.52 -14.45
C ALA A 40 8.10 1.23 -14.32
N VAL A 41 7.47 0.07 -14.58
CA VAL A 41 8.04 -1.27 -14.35
C VAL A 41 7.62 -2.26 -15.43
N ASN A 42 8.38 -3.34 -15.58
CA ASN A 42 7.98 -4.49 -16.39
C ASN A 42 7.19 -5.48 -15.51
N ALA A 43 5.87 -5.40 -15.55
CA ALA A 43 4.94 -6.23 -14.79
C ALA A 43 3.65 -6.49 -15.58
N ASP A 44 2.98 -7.60 -15.28
CA ASP A 44 1.63 -7.86 -15.75
C ASP A 44 0.61 -7.28 -14.77
N THR A 45 -0.55 -6.84 -15.29
CA THR A 45 -1.62 -6.22 -14.51
C THR A 45 -2.93 -6.97 -14.66
N ILE A 46 -3.77 -6.92 -13.62
CA ILE A 46 -5.19 -7.29 -13.64
C ILE A 46 -5.98 -6.04 -13.26
N GLU A 47 -6.96 -5.67 -14.08
CA GLU A 47 -7.85 -4.52 -13.84
C GLU A 47 -9.14 -4.99 -13.18
N THR A 48 -9.56 -4.30 -12.11
CA THR A 48 -10.82 -4.62 -11.42
C THR A 48 -12.03 -3.96 -12.07
N ASN A 49 -11.80 -2.94 -12.90
CA ASN A 49 -12.83 -2.15 -13.57
C ASN A 49 -13.86 -1.57 -12.59
N GLY A 50 -13.36 -0.99 -11.51
CA GLY A 50 -14.13 -0.38 -10.45
C GLY A 50 -14.24 -1.21 -9.17
N SER A 51 -14.86 -0.62 -8.15
CA SER A 51 -14.89 -1.21 -6.79
C SER A 51 -15.90 -2.35 -6.60
N ALA A 52 -16.74 -2.63 -7.57
CA ALA A 52 -17.68 -3.77 -7.58
C ALA A 52 -17.05 -4.96 -8.32
N ILE A 53 -16.03 -5.56 -7.71
CA ILE A 53 -15.27 -6.66 -8.31
C ILE A 53 -16.17 -7.89 -8.45
N ASN A 54 -16.28 -8.43 -9.66
CA ASN A 54 -17.03 -9.67 -9.91
C ASN A 54 -16.24 -10.92 -9.50
N MET A 55 -16.93 -12.05 -9.37
CA MET A 55 -16.32 -13.30 -8.93
C MET A 55 -15.29 -13.84 -9.93
N ASP A 56 -15.49 -13.63 -11.22
CA ASP A 56 -14.56 -14.09 -12.25
C ASP A 56 -13.20 -13.38 -12.10
N THR A 57 -13.21 -12.07 -11.85
CA THR A 57 -11.99 -11.30 -11.56
C THR A 57 -11.31 -11.79 -10.28
N ILE A 58 -12.06 -12.12 -9.23
CA ILE A 58 -11.50 -12.69 -7.98
C ILE A 58 -10.82 -14.04 -8.26
N GLU A 59 -11.42 -14.91 -9.07
CA GLU A 59 -10.80 -16.20 -9.45
C GLU A 59 -9.50 -16.00 -10.24
N VAL A 60 -9.45 -15.04 -11.15
CA VAL A 60 -8.21 -14.69 -11.87
C VAL A 60 -7.14 -14.19 -10.91
N ILE A 61 -7.51 -13.32 -9.95
CA ILE A 61 -6.58 -12.82 -8.91
C ILE A 61 -6.08 -13.98 -8.05
N ARG A 62 -6.97 -14.89 -7.63
CA ARG A 62 -6.60 -16.09 -6.83
C ARG A 62 -5.60 -16.96 -7.58
N LYS A 63 -5.84 -17.22 -8.86
CA LYS A 63 -4.92 -18.00 -9.69
C LYS A 63 -3.57 -17.33 -9.87
N ALA A 64 -3.55 -16.00 -10.03
CA ALA A 64 -2.32 -15.23 -10.10
C ALA A 64 -1.55 -15.30 -8.78
N GLN A 65 -2.26 -15.21 -7.64
CA GLN A 65 -1.66 -15.30 -6.31
C GLN A 65 -1.00 -16.66 -6.08
N GLU A 66 -1.64 -17.77 -6.45
CA GLU A 66 -1.10 -19.13 -6.31
C GLU A 66 0.15 -19.38 -7.15
N THR A 67 0.25 -18.76 -8.31
CA THR A 67 1.32 -19.05 -9.30
C THR A 67 2.50 -18.09 -9.22
N ARG A 68 2.25 -16.80 -9.01
CA ARG A 68 3.25 -15.74 -9.11
C ARG A 68 3.31 -14.82 -7.88
N GLY A 69 2.24 -14.78 -7.11
CA GLY A 69 1.98 -13.74 -6.11
C GLY A 69 1.27 -12.53 -6.72
N VAL A 70 0.60 -11.77 -5.86
CA VAL A 70 -0.17 -10.57 -6.24
C VAL A 70 0.25 -9.38 -5.39
N ILE A 71 0.36 -8.21 -6.02
CA ILE A 71 0.45 -6.91 -5.36
C ILE A 71 -0.80 -6.11 -5.69
N VAL A 72 -1.60 -5.75 -4.70
CA VAL A 72 -2.74 -4.85 -4.86
C VAL A 72 -2.25 -3.41 -4.78
N PHE A 73 -2.44 -2.66 -5.86
CA PHE A 73 -1.99 -1.28 -5.97
C PHE A 73 -3.10 -0.42 -6.59
N THR A 74 -3.89 0.23 -5.74
CA THR A 74 -5.07 1.02 -6.09
C THR A 74 -4.91 2.46 -5.60
N ASP A 75 -5.79 3.32 -6.03
CA ASP A 75 -5.82 4.72 -5.66
C ASP A 75 -5.92 4.93 -4.14
N PRO A 76 -5.34 6.02 -3.61
CA PRO A 76 -5.41 6.32 -2.18
C PRO A 76 -6.73 7.03 -1.81
N ASP A 77 -7.85 6.46 -2.25
CA ASP A 77 -9.21 6.94 -2.06
C ASP A 77 -10.16 5.89 -1.50
N PHE A 78 -11.45 6.19 -1.39
CA PHE A 78 -12.44 5.26 -0.83
C PHE A 78 -12.73 4.07 -1.77
N PRO A 79 -12.94 4.24 -3.08
CA PRO A 79 -13.05 3.13 -4.02
C PRO A 79 -11.85 2.18 -3.98
N GLY A 80 -10.62 2.71 -4.04
CA GLY A 80 -9.40 1.92 -3.97
C GLY A 80 -9.26 1.13 -2.67
N GLU A 81 -9.62 1.72 -1.52
CA GLU A 81 -9.65 1.00 -0.25
C GLU A 81 -10.72 -0.11 -0.21
N LYS A 82 -11.87 0.08 -0.85
CA LYS A 82 -12.90 -0.96 -0.98
C LYS A 82 -12.39 -2.14 -1.80
N ILE A 83 -11.69 -1.88 -2.91
CA ILE A 83 -11.05 -2.92 -3.74
C ILE A 83 -10.06 -3.72 -2.88
N ARG A 84 -9.15 -3.03 -2.16
CA ARG A 84 -8.16 -3.67 -1.28
C ARG A 84 -8.80 -4.61 -0.28
N LYS A 85 -9.84 -4.14 0.40
CA LYS A 85 -10.57 -4.90 1.40
C LYS A 85 -11.24 -6.14 0.79
N THR A 86 -11.94 -5.97 -0.34
CA THR A 86 -12.62 -7.09 -1.04
C THR A 86 -11.62 -8.17 -1.44
N ILE A 87 -10.44 -7.78 -1.97
CA ILE A 87 -9.42 -8.74 -2.36
C ILE A 87 -8.81 -9.43 -1.14
N ALA A 88 -8.46 -8.69 -0.08
CA ALA A 88 -7.87 -9.26 1.13
C ALA A 88 -8.79 -10.27 1.83
N GLU A 89 -10.11 -10.03 1.82
CA GLU A 89 -11.12 -10.95 2.39
C GLU A 89 -11.27 -12.24 1.58
N GLN A 90 -11.00 -12.22 0.27
CA GLN A 90 -11.27 -13.35 -0.63
C GLN A 90 -10.01 -14.07 -1.13
N VAL A 91 -8.87 -13.40 -1.14
CA VAL A 91 -7.59 -13.93 -1.62
C VAL A 91 -6.50 -13.64 -0.59
N THR A 92 -6.16 -14.66 0.20
CA THR A 92 -5.14 -14.53 1.27
C THR A 92 -3.72 -14.42 0.70
N GLY A 93 -2.84 -13.72 1.41
CA GLY A 93 -1.41 -13.65 1.09
C GLY A 93 -1.03 -12.65 -0.01
N CYS A 94 -1.97 -11.81 -0.47
CA CYS A 94 -1.63 -10.70 -1.35
C CYS A 94 -0.78 -9.66 -0.62
N LYS A 95 0.18 -9.06 -1.32
CA LYS A 95 0.87 -7.86 -0.86
C LYS A 95 0.06 -6.62 -1.23
N HIS A 96 0.24 -5.54 -0.48
CA HIS A 96 -0.40 -4.26 -0.76
C HIS A 96 0.66 -3.16 -0.84
N ALA A 97 0.63 -2.41 -1.93
CA ALA A 97 1.44 -1.21 -2.12
C ALA A 97 0.59 0.04 -1.91
N PHE A 98 1.18 1.09 -1.36
CA PHE A 98 0.50 2.36 -1.07
C PHE A 98 1.29 3.53 -1.62
N ILE A 99 0.54 4.50 -2.12
CA ILE A 99 1.07 5.77 -2.58
C ILE A 99 0.55 6.90 -1.69
N PRO A 100 1.39 7.83 -1.23
CA PRO A 100 0.94 9.02 -0.54
C PRO A 100 0.01 9.86 -1.41
N LYS A 101 -1.08 10.39 -0.84
CA LYS A 101 -2.08 11.17 -1.59
C LYS A 101 -1.48 12.34 -2.37
N GLU A 102 -0.55 13.05 -1.74
CA GLU A 102 0.15 14.18 -2.36
C GLU A 102 0.99 13.81 -3.58
N LYS A 103 1.42 12.54 -3.69
CA LYS A 103 2.16 12.02 -4.85
C LYS A 103 1.24 11.43 -5.94
N ALA A 104 -0.07 11.33 -5.67
CA ALA A 104 -1.09 10.78 -6.55
C ALA A 104 -2.07 11.85 -7.09
N VAL A 105 -1.79 13.13 -6.86
CA VAL A 105 -2.63 14.25 -7.35
C VAL A 105 -2.24 14.60 -8.78
N ALA A 106 -3.24 14.77 -9.64
CA ALA A 106 -3.03 15.26 -11.00
C ALA A 106 -2.34 16.63 -11.00
N LYS A 107 -1.48 16.88 -12.00
CA LYS A 107 -0.81 18.19 -12.17
C LYS A 107 -1.78 19.37 -12.28
N SER A 108 -3.00 19.12 -12.73
CA SER A 108 -4.10 20.11 -12.79
C SER A 108 -4.73 20.40 -11.42
N GLY A 109 -4.36 19.67 -10.37
CA GLY A 109 -5.00 19.72 -9.04
C GLY A 109 -6.37 19.05 -8.99
N ARG A 110 -6.84 18.48 -10.10
CA ARG A 110 -8.12 17.75 -10.20
C ARG A 110 -7.85 16.29 -10.55
N GLY A 111 -8.25 15.38 -9.67
CA GLY A 111 -8.04 13.94 -9.79
C GLY A 111 -6.99 13.44 -8.81
N LEU A 112 -7.22 12.24 -8.32
CA LEU A 112 -6.37 11.51 -7.39
C LEU A 112 -6.29 10.07 -7.89
N GLY A 113 -5.11 9.60 -8.26
CA GLY A 113 -4.96 8.25 -8.79
C GLY A 113 -3.50 7.85 -9.01
N VAL A 114 -3.29 6.53 -9.11
CA VAL A 114 -1.98 5.93 -9.43
C VAL A 114 -1.48 6.44 -10.78
N GLU A 115 -2.37 6.69 -11.74
CA GLU A 115 -2.06 7.19 -13.07
C GLU A 115 -1.39 8.58 -13.08
N HIS A 116 -1.53 9.34 -11.99
CA HIS A 116 -0.93 10.67 -11.86
C HIS A 116 0.45 10.66 -11.20
N ALA A 117 0.85 9.52 -10.66
CA ALA A 117 2.13 9.37 -9.98
C ALA A 117 3.32 9.31 -10.95
N SER A 118 4.48 9.78 -10.50
CA SER A 118 5.70 9.60 -11.28
C SER A 118 6.14 8.12 -11.32
N PRO A 119 6.83 7.68 -12.38
CA PRO A 119 7.39 6.33 -12.42
C PRO A 119 8.28 5.98 -11.23
N GLU A 120 9.02 6.95 -10.68
CA GLU A 120 9.85 6.80 -9.48
C GLU A 120 9.00 6.49 -8.27
N THR A 121 7.91 7.25 -8.07
CA THR A 121 6.96 7.05 -6.96
C THR A 121 6.30 5.67 -7.02
N ILE A 122 5.89 5.24 -8.22
CA ILE A 122 5.33 3.90 -8.45
C ILE A 122 6.36 2.82 -8.08
N ARG A 123 7.62 2.95 -8.53
CA ARG A 123 8.68 2.00 -8.20
C ARG A 123 8.95 1.93 -6.70
N GLU A 124 8.97 3.06 -6.00
CA GLU A 124 9.12 3.12 -4.55
C GLU A 124 7.97 2.39 -3.85
N ALA A 125 6.73 2.72 -4.20
CA ALA A 125 5.54 2.09 -3.62
C ALA A 125 5.54 0.56 -3.80
N LEU A 126 5.91 0.07 -4.98
CA LEU A 126 5.95 -1.37 -5.27
C LEU A 126 7.09 -2.10 -4.53
N LYS A 127 8.24 -1.44 -4.30
CA LYS A 127 9.31 -1.99 -3.45
C LYS A 127 8.88 -2.15 -1.99
N ASP A 128 8.02 -1.25 -1.53
CA ASP A 128 7.55 -1.18 -0.16
C ASP A 128 6.27 -2.01 0.09
N ALA A 129 5.82 -2.80 -0.90
CA ALA A 129 4.63 -3.62 -0.79
C ALA A 129 4.74 -4.64 0.36
N GLN A 130 3.72 -4.68 1.22
CA GLN A 130 3.67 -5.50 2.43
C GLN A 130 2.54 -6.52 2.38
N PHE A 131 2.71 -7.65 3.06
CA PHE A 131 1.64 -8.63 3.25
C PHE A 131 0.58 -8.09 4.20
N MET A 132 -0.68 -8.41 3.93
CA MET A 132 -1.79 -8.22 4.85
C MET A 132 -2.27 -9.57 5.36
N ASP A 133 -2.40 -9.71 6.68
CA ASP A 133 -2.96 -10.89 7.34
C ASP A 133 -4.15 -10.47 8.21
N GLU A 134 -5.36 -10.88 7.84
CA GLU A 134 -6.57 -10.58 8.62
C GLU A 134 -6.67 -11.35 9.95
N LYS A 135 -5.85 -12.40 10.12
CA LYS A 135 -5.80 -13.24 11.34
C LYS A 135 -4.61 -12.89 12.23
N ALA A 136 -3.91 -11.80 11.93
CA ALA A 136 -2.75 -11.37 12.67
C ALA A 136 -3.08 -11.09 14.15
N LYS A 137 -2.10 -11.34 15.03
CA LYS A 137 -2.21 -11.05 16.46
C LYS A 137 -2.24 -9.54 16.69
N GLU A 138 -3.07 -9.13 17.65
CA GLU A 138 -3.05 -7.76 18.16
C GLU A 138 -1.77 -7.54 18.99
N GLU A 139 -0.92 -6.63 18.54
CA GLU A 139 0.27 -6.18 19.29
C GLU A 139 0.12 -4.76 19.81
N ILE A 140 -0.71 -3.95 19.15
CA ILE A 140 -0.97 -2.55 19.49
C ILE A 140 -2.45 -2.43 19.80
N THR A 141 -2.77 -2.06 21.03
CA THR A 141 -4.15 -1.96 21.51
C THR A 141 -4.82 -0.63 21.10
N ARG A 142 -6.13 -0.54 21.28
CA ARG A 142 -6.83 0.74 21.11
C ARG A 142 -6.44 1.78 22.15
N GLU A 143 -6.06 1.36 23.37
CA GLU A 143 -5.55 2.24 24.40
C GLU A 143 -4.21 2.87 23.98
N ASP A 144 -3.29 2.08 23.42
CA ASP A 144 -2.04 2.60 22.87
C ASP A 144 -2.29 3.68 21.81
N LEU A 145 -3.31 3.51 20.96
CA LEU A 145 -3.67 4.48 19.93
C LEU A 145 -4.30 5.75 20.52
N LEU A 146 -5.01 5.64 21.62
CA LEU A 146 -5.59 6.78 22.33
C LEU A 146 -4.48 7.58 23.01
N ASP A 147 -3.57 6.91 23.73
CA ASP A 147 -2.43 7.51 24.41
C ASP A 147 -1.43 8.16 23.43
N ALA A 148 -1.31 7.58 22.25
CA ALA A 148 -0.54 8.18 21.16
C ALA A 148 -1.24 9.35 20.44
N GLY A 149 -2.47 9.72 20.84
CA GLY A 149 -3.23 10.80 20.23
C GLY A 149 -3.61 10.56 18.76
N LEU A 150 -3.82 9.29 18.38
CA LEU A 150 -4.13 8.87 17.02
C LEU A 150 -5.62 8.70 16.75
N ILE A 151 -6.45 8.49 17.78
CA ILE A 151 -7.90 8.25 17.65
C ILE A 151 -8.70 9.51 17.91
N ALA A 152 -8.29 10.32 18.90
CA ALA A 152 -9.01 11.52 19.33
C ALA A 152 -8.03 12.66 19.61
N GLY A 153 -8.55 13.90 19.62
CA GLY A 153 -7.79 15.10 19.94
C GLY A 153 -7.30 15.86 18.71
N GLU A 154 -6.75 17.03 18.99
CA GLU A 154 -6.17 17.93 17.99
C GLU A 154 -4.93 17.26 17.36
N GLY A 155 -4.76 17.44 16.03
CA GLY A 155 -3.65 16.84 15.30
C GLY A 155 -3.77 15.34 15.01
N ALA A 156 -4.78 14.62 15.56
CA ALA A 156 -4.90 13.16 15.38
C ALA A 156 -4.96 12.72 13.91
N LYS A 157 -5.56 13.54 13.03
CA LYS A 157 -5.59 13.25 11.58
C LYS A 157 -4.20 13.31 10.98
N ASP A 158 -3.45 14.35 11.29
CA ASP A 158 -2.12 14.58 10.74
C ASP A 158 -1.11 13.53 11.25
N ARG A 159 -1.21 13.17 12.55
CA ARG A 159 -0.43 12.05 13.12
C ARG A 159 -0.71 10.74 12.40
N ARG A 160 -1.98 10.40 12.11
CA ARG A 160 -2.31 9.19 11.35
C ARG A 160 -1.76 9.22 9.92
N GLU A 161 -1.78 10.38 9.29
CA GLU A 161 -1.22 10.54 7.96
C GLU A 161 0.30 10.32 7.94
N LYS A 162 1.01 10.93 8.88
CA LYS A 162 2.45 10.74 9.08
C LYS A 162 2.77 9.26 9.42
N LEU A 163 2.02 8.67 10.36
CA LEU A 163 2.19 7.27 10.74
C LEU A 163 1.99 6.33 9.56
N GLY A 164 0.95 6.53 8.76
CA GLY A 164 0.69 5.73 7.57
C GLY A 164 1.80 5.80 6.52
N LYS A 165 2.46 6.97 6.39
CA LYS A 165 3.63 7.16 5.52
C LYS A 165 4.86 6.45 6.08
N LEU A 166 5.18 6.65 7.36
CA LEU A 166 6.36 6.07 8.00
C LEU A 166 6.30 4.53 8.01
N LEU A 167 5.15 3.97 8.33
CA LEU A 167 4.94 2.52 8.36
C LEU A 167 4.58 1.93 6.99
N LYS A 168 4.38 2.75 5.94
CA LYS A 168 4.04 2.33 4.57
C LYS A 168 2.76 1.48 4.48
N ILE A 169 1.79 1.78 5.34
CA ILE A 169 0.50 1.10 5.43
C ILE A 169 -0.66 1.91 4.86
N GLY A 170 -0.35 3.06 4.26
CA GLY A 170 -1.34 4.01 3.74
C GLY A 170 -2.11 4.76 4.82
N TYR A 171 -2.87 5.78 4.39
CA TYR A 171 -3.72 6.55 5.30
C TYR A 171 -4.94 5.75 5.76
N THR A 172 -5.27 5.86 7.04
CA THR A 172 -6.53 5.36 7.60
C THR A 172 -7.20 6.39 8.50
N ASN A 173 -8.54 6.28 8.62
CA ASN A 173 -9.24 7.01 9.67
C ASN A 173 -9.05 6.35 11.05
N GLY A 174 -9.41 7.05 12.13
CA GLY A 174 -9.23 6.53 13.50
C GLY A 174 -9.96 5.23 13.82
N LYS A 175 -11.08 4.95 13.12
CA LYS A 175 -11.84 3.70 13.31
C LYS A 175 -11.15 2.48 12.68
N GLN A 176 -10.39 2.70 11.62
CA GLN A 176 -9.75 1.64 10.82
C GLN A 176 -8.28 1.42 11.20
N LEU A 177 -7.64 2.40 11.86
CA LEU A 177 -6.20 2.36 12.14
C LEU A 177 -5.80 1.09 12.90
N HIS A 178 -6.52 0.76 13.97
CA HIS A 178 -6.25 -0.43 14.78
C HIS A 178 -6.24 -1.71 13.92
N LYS A 179 -7.31 -1.93 13.13
CA LYS A 179 -7.37 -3.09 12.23
C LYS A 179 -6.23 -3.07 11.21
N ARG A 180 -5.86 -1.89 10.70
CA ARG A 180 -4.78 -1.74 9.73
C ARG A 180 -3.41 -2.14 10.32
N LEU A 181 -3.09 -1.70 11.53
CA LEU A 181 -1.85 -2.06 12.21
C LEU A 181 -1.75 -3.56 12.45
N MET A 182 -2.87 -4.19 12.89
CA MET A 182 -2.96 -5.64 13.00
C MET A 182 -2.69 -6.35 11.68
N MET A 183 -3.43 -5.99 10.62
CA MET A 183 -3.35 -6.66 9.31
C MET A 183 -1.95 -6.63 8.71
N PHE A 184 -1.20 -5.55 8.96
CA PHE A 184 0.19 -5.42 8.52
C PHE A 184 1.20 -5.94 9.53
N GLN A 185 0.74 -6.56 10.63
CA GLN A 185 1.60 -7.12 11.69
C GLN A 185 2.66 -6.12 12.17
N ILE A 186 2.22 -4.86 12.36
CA ILE A 186 3.12 -3.82 12.85
C ILE A 186 3.50 -4.14 14.28
N SER A 187 4.81 -4.30 14.53
CA SER A 187 5.31 -4.57 15.88
C SER A 187 5.21 -3.34 16.79
N VAL A 188 5.16 -3.59 18.11
CA VAL A 188 5.26 -2.52 19.13
C VAL A 188 6.51 -1.66 18.90
N GLY A 189 7.64 -2.28 18.51
CA GLY A 189 8.89 -1.58 18.24
C GLY A 189 8.81 -0.63 17.04
N ASP A 190 8.28 -1.09 15.91
CA ASP A 190 8.12 -0.27 14.71
C ASP A 190 7.14 0.89 14.96
N PHE A 191 6.04 0.61 15.69
CA PHE A 191 5.07 1.63 16.09
C PHE A 191 5.71 2.70 16.98
N ALA A 192 6.42 2.29 18.02
CA ALA A 192 7.09 3.22 18.94
C ALA A 192 8.14 4.09 18.23
N GLN A 193 8.91 3.50 17.31
CA GLN A 193 9.88 4.24 16.50
C GLN A 193 9.20 5.29 15.62
N ALA A 194 8.13 4.93 14.94
CA ALA A 194 7.37 5.86 14.11
C ALA A 194 6.76 7.01 14.95
N MET A 195 6.19 6.69 16.12
CA MET A 195 5.64 7.71 17.03
C MET A 195 6.70 8.66 17.58
N ASN A 196 7.91 8.17 17.87
CA ASN A 196 9.01 9.03 18.28
C ASN A 196 9.40 10.05 17.20
N VAL A 197 9.44 9.62 15.92
CA VAL A 197 9.69 10.55 14.80
C VAL A 197 8.60 11.61 14.72
N ILE A 198 7.33 11.22 14.83
CA ILE A 198 6.19 12.15 14.77
C ILE A 198 6.27 13.18 15.90
N ARG A 199 6.56 12.77 17.13
CA ARG A 199 6.69 13.66 18.29
C ARG A 199 7.84 14.66 18.13
N GLN A 200 8.99 14.20 17.64
CA GLN A 200 10.14 15.07 17.36
C GLN A 200 9.83 16.13 16.30
N GLU A 201 9.07 15.77 15.27
CA GLU A 201 8.61 16.74 14.26
C GLU A 201 7.64 17.76 14.83
N GLU A 202 6.75 17.36 15.76
CA GLU A 202 5.79 18.27 16.43
C GLU A 202 6.48 19.23 17.40
N GLU A 203 7.55 18.78 18.09
CA GLU A 203 8.34 19.62 19.00
C GLU A 203 9.18 20.68 18.26
N ASN A 204 9.52 20.41 17.00
CA ASN A 204 10.35 21.30 16.18
C ASN A 204 9.53 22.21 15.24
N ALA A 205 8.19 22.16 15.27
CA ALA A 205 7.29 22.93 14.40
C ALA A 205 6.75 24.18 15.11
#